data_c19e9c366f03a863a2c0a6f6bcfbc869
#
_entry.id   c19e9c366f03a863a2c0a6f6bcfbc869
#
_cell.length_a   1.000
_cell.length_b   1.000
_cell.length_c   1.000
_cell.angle_alpha   90.00
_cell.angle_beta   90.00
_cell.angle_gamma   90.00
#
_symmetry.space_group_name_H-M   'P 1'
#
loop_
_entity.id
_entity.type
_entity.pdbx_description
1 polymer ?
#
loop_
_entity_poly.entity_id
_entity_poly.type
_entity_poly.pdbx_seq_one_letter_code
_entity_poly.pdbx_strand_id
1 'polypeptide(L)'
;DAEKAYKRALLLEVINMTLPGVPCIYQGDEYGEVGANDPDNRHMMRFEGLNEAEQEMRAKVAELIQMRRSSMPLLYGDFIVLESNEDEIKYARIYLGKKVIVTINRKELSYNITEE
;
A
#
# COMPACT_ATOMS: atom_id res chain seq x y z
N ASP A 1 0.49 11.61 -16.13
CA ASP A 1 -0.55 12.11 -15.26
C ASP A 1 -0.19 11.86 -13.79
N ALA A 2 -0.04 12.95 -13.04
CA ALA A 2 0.38 12.89 -11.64
C ALA A 2 -0.66 12.16 -10.75
N GLU A 3 -1.94 12.33 -11.02
CA GLU A 3 -2.99 11.66 -10.27
C GLU A 3 -2.89 10.13 -10.38
N LYS A 4 -2.67 9.62 -11.60
CA LYS A 4 -2.49 8.19 -11.81
C LYS A 4 -1.22 7.67 -11.14
N ALA A 5 -0.15 8.46 -11.17
CA ALA A 5 1.10 8.09 -10.51
C ALA A 5 0.91 7.93 -9.00
N TYR A 6 0.20 8.85 -8.36
CA TYR A 6 -0.11 8.74 -6.94
C TYR A 6 -0.99 7.52 -6.64
N LYS A 7 -1.98 7.25 -7.48
CA LYS A 7 -2.84 6.06 -7.30
C LYS A 7 -2.04 4.77 -7.40
N ARG A 8 -1.13 4.69 -8.36
CA ARG A 8 -0.24 3.51 -8.52
C ARG A 8 0.68 3.35 -7.33
N ALA A 9 1.27 4.44 -6.87
CA ALA A 9 2.14 4.42 -5.69
C ALA A 9 1.36 3.97 -4.45
N LEU A 10 0.13 4.43 -4.30
CA LEU A 10 -0.72 4.02 -3.18
C LEU A 10 -1.04 2.52 -3.26
N LEU A 11 -1.34 1.98 -4.45
CA LEU A 11 -1.59 0.55 -4.60
C LEU A 11 -0.37 -0.29 -4.20
N LEU A 12 0.84 0.17 -4.52
CA LEU A 12 2.05 -0.51 -4.09
C LEU A 12 2.16 -0.52 -2.56
N GLU A 13 1.79 0.57 -1.90
CA GLU A 13 1.79 0.63 -0.44
C GLU A 13 0.69 -0.25 0.17
N VAL A 14 -0.47 -0.37 -0.48
CA VAL A 14 -1.52 -1.31 -0.06
C VAL A 14 -0.98 -2.74 -0.08
N ILE A 15 -0.30 -3.12 -1.15
CA ILE A 15 0.32 -4.44 -1.26
C ILE A 15 1.37 -4.62 -0.17
N ASN A 16 2.26 -3.64 0.01
CA ASN A 16 3.31 -3.67 1.01
C ASN A 16 2.76 -3.88 2.43
N MET A 17 1.66 -3.20 2.77
CA MET A 17 1.07 -3.27 4.11
C MET A 17 0.17 -4.48 4.33
N THR A 18 -0.16 -5.24 3.29
CA THR A 18 -1.08 -6.38 3.41
C THR A 18 -0.44 -7.73 3.11
N LEU A 19 0.75 -7.77 2.50
CA LEU A 19 1.49 -9.02 2.28
C LEU A 19 2.18 -9.50 3.55
N PRO A 20 2.47 -10.81 3.66
CA PRO A 20 3.26 -11.32 4.78
C PRO A 20 4.70 -10.81 4.73
N GLY A 21 5.34 -10.79 5.89
CA GLY A 21 6.72 -10.34 6.02
C GLY A 21 6.81 -8.99 6.73
N VAL A 22 8.00 -8.41 6.72
CA VAL A 22 8.24 -7.11 7.35
C VAL A 22 8.16 -6.03 6.28
N PRO A 23 7.15 -5.15 6.34
CA PRO A 23 7.05 -4.08 5.36
C PRO A 23 8.14 -3.04 5.54
N CYS A 24 8.62 -2.52 4.44
CA CYS A 24 9.63 -1.46 4.44
C CYS A 24 9.16 -0.33 3.53
N ILE A 25 9.20 0.90 4.03
CA ILE A 25 8.90 2.09 3.24
C ILE A 25 10.19 2.86 3.05
N TYR A 26 10.61 3.02 1.79
CA TYR A 26 11.76 3.85 1.49
C TYR A 26 11.41 5.32 1.74
N GLN A 27 12.36 6.09 2.25
CA GLN A 27 12.11 7.50 2.57
C GLN A 27 11.57 8.25 1.35
N GLY A 28 10.45 8.92 1.53
CA GLY A 28 9.78 9.66 0.47
C GLY A 28 8.60 8.93 -0.16
N ASP A 29 8.56 7.60 -0.09
CA ASP A 29 7.44 6.82 -0.66
C ASP A 29 6.13 7.16 0.04
N GLU A 30 6.17 7.51 1.32
CA GLU A 30 4.96 7.83 2.09
C GLU A 30 4.23 9.07 1.58
N TYR A 31 4.90 9.93 0.81
CA TYR A 31 4.22 11.08 0.17
C TYR A 31 4.39 11.08 -1.35
N GLY A 32 4.89 9.97 -1.91
CA GLY A 32 4.98 9.83 -3.37
C GLY A 32 6.12 10.60 -4.01
N GLU A 33 7.28 10.69 -3.35
CA GLU A 33 8.46 11.35 -3.90
C GLU A 33 8.84 10.72 -5.24
N VAL A 34 9.17 11.57 -6.21
CA VAL A 34 9.55 11.14 -7.55
C VAL A 34 11.06 10.97 -7.65
N GLY A 35 11.50 10.09 -8.54
CA GLY A 35 12.91 9.89 -8.79
C GLY A 35 13.12 8.92 -9.95
N ALA A 36 14.13 9.17 -10.74
CA ALA A 36 14.53 8.28 -11.84
C ALA A 36 15.59 7.30 -11.32
N ASN A 37 16.60 6.99 -12.12
CA ASN A 37 17.68 6.10 -11.71
C ASN A 37 18.65 6.82 -10.77
N ASP A 38 19.50 6.05 -10.09
CA ASP A 38 20.53 6.60 -9.20
C ASP A 38 21.37 7.69 -9.88
N PRO A 39 21.68 8.81 -9.21
CA PRO A 39 21.34 9.11 -7.81
C PRO A 39 20.01 9.86 -7.63
N ASP A 40 19.24 10.08 -8.69
CA ASP A 40 18.01 10.87 -8.66
C ASP A 40 16.94 10.29 -7.72
N ASN A 41 16.94 8.98 -7.49
CA ASN A 41 16.00 8.33 -6.59
C ASN A 41 16.43 8.39 -5.10
N ARG A 42 17.47 9.15 -4.78
CA ARG A 42 17.99 9.29 -3.42
C ARG A 42 17.83 10.72 -2.91
N HIS A 43 16.61 11.23 -3.01
CA HIS A 43 16.30 12.56 -2.50
C HIS A 43 16.34 12.60 -0.98
N MET A 44 16.63 13.79 -0.45
CA MET A 44 16.55 14.02 0.99
C MET A 44 15.08 13.96 1.43
N MET A 45 14.85 13.43 2.62
CA MET A 45 13.52 13.42 3.22
C MET A 45 13.00 14.84 3.39
N ARG A 46 11.78 15.11 2.98
CA ARG A 46 11.12 16.40 3.17
C ARG A 46 10.11 16.30 4.29
N PHE A 47 10.34 17.05 5.37
CA PHE A 47 9.44 17.09 6.53
C PHE A 47 8.44 18.23 6.44
N GLU A 48 8.69 19.20 5.58
CA GLU A 48 7.86 20.38 5.38
C GLU A 48 7.70 20.66 3.89
N GLY A 49 6.77 21.55 3.55
CA GLY A 49 6.60 22.00 2.17
C GLY A 49 5.97 20.97 1.24
N LEU A 50 5.28 19.96 1.78
CA LEU A 50 4.55 19.01 0.95
C LEU A 50 3.33 19.69 0.34
N ASN A 51 3.08 19.42 -0.94
CA ASN A 51 1.87 19.90 -1.59
C ASN A 51 0.63 19.10 -1.13
N GLU A 52 -0.55 19.52 -1.57
CA GLU A 52 -1.81 18.91 -1.14
C GLU A 52 -1.88 17.42 -1.48
N ALA A 53 -1.49 17.03 -2.70
CA ALA A 53 -1.50 15.64 -3.13
C ALA A 53 -0.52 14.78 -2.31
N GLU A 54 0.66 15.30 -2.00
CA GLU A 54 1.65 14.62 -1.18
C GLU A 54 1.17 14.45 0.25
N GLN A 55 0.53 15.45 0.82
CA GLN A 55 -0.05 15.38 2.17
C GLN A 55 -1.17 14.33 2.22
N GLU A 56 -2.00 14.28 1.20
CA GLU A 56 -3.09 13.30 1.10
C GLU A 56 -2.54 11.88 0.99
N MET A 57 -1.53 11.68 0.17
CA MET A 57 -0.84 10.39 0.04
C MET A 57 -0.26 9.93 1.37
N ARG A 58 0.44 10.83 2.07
CA ARG A 58 1.03 10.54 3.37
C ARG A 58 -0.03 10.13 4.40
N ALA A 59 -1.18 10.81 4.40
CA ALA A 59 -2.28 10.49 5.31
C ALA A 59 -2.82 9.07 5.03
N LYS A 60 -2.99 8.70 3.77
CA LYS A 60 -3.47 7.37 3.38
C LYS A 60 -2.47 6.29 3.74
N VAL A 61 -1.18 6.53 3.54
CA VAL A 61 -0.14 5.58 3.93
C VAL A 61 -0.13 5.40 5.46
N ALA A 62 -0.29 6.48 6.21
CA ALA A 62 -0.38 6.40 7.67
C ALA A 62 -1.57 5.54 8.12
N GLU A 63 -2.72 5.67 7.45
CA GLU A 63 -3.89 4.82 7.73
C GLU A 63 -3.61 3.35 7.45
N LEU A 64 -2.93 3.04 6.37
CA LEU A 64 -2.56 1.66 6.02
C LEU A 64 -1.61 1.06 7.07
N ILE A 65 -0.63 1.83 7.52
CA ILE A 65 0.29 1.40 8.56
C ILE A 65 -0.48 1.11 9.86
N GLN A 66 -1.36 2.00 10.25
CA GLN A 66 -2.15 1.85 11.47
C GLN A 66 -3.08 0.64 11.38
N MET A 67 -3.70 0.43 10.23
CA MET A 67 -4.53 -0.75 9.96
C MET A 67 -3.72 -2.04 10.16
N ARG A 68 -2.53 -2.12 9.57
CA ARG A 68 -1.67 -3.30 9.71
C ARG A 68 -1.28 -3.54 11.18
N ARG A 69 -0.89 -2.50 11.88
CA ARG A 69 -0.44 -2.61 13.28
C ARG A 69 -1.54 -3.09 14.23
N SER A 70 -2.79 -2.86 13.86
CA SER A 70 -3.94 -3.26 14.66
C SER A 70 -4.65 -4.53 14.17
N SER A 71 -4.10 -5.19 13.14
CA SER A 71 -4.72 -6.36 12.50
C SER A 71 -3.89 -7.62 12.72
N MET A 72 -4.39 -8.55 13.52
CA MET A 72 -3.70 -9.83 13.72
C MET A 72 -3.54 -10.63 12.42
N PRO A 73 -4.58 -10.73 11.55
CA PRO A 73 -4.40 -11.40 10.26
C PRO A 73 -3.30 -10.78 9.40
N LEU A 74 -3.18 -9.46 9.38
CA LEU A 74 -2.13 -8.80 8.58
C LEU A 74 -0.73 -8.98 9.18
N LEU A 75 -0.64 -9.07 10.51
CA LEU A 75 0.65 -9.24 11.19
C LEU A 75 1.15 -10.69 11.14
N TYR A 76 0.25 -11.66 11.35
CA TYR A 76 0.64 -13.06 11.59
C TYR A 76 -0.07 -14.07 10.71
N GLY A 77 -1.03 -13.67 9.87
CA GLY A 77 -1.90 -14.59 9.17
C GLY A 77 -1.27 -15.28 7.98
N ASP A 78 -1.88 -16.39 7.60
CA ASP A 78 -1.55 -17.10 6.37
C ASP A 78 -1.98 -16.29 5.17
N PHE A 79 -1.38 -16.55 4.01
CA PHE A 79 -1.66 -15.87 2.77
C PHE A 79 -2.26 -16.84 1.75
N ILE A 80 -3.42 -16.49 1.19
CA ILE A 80 -4.09 -17.30 0.17
C ILE A 80 -4.59 -16.39 -0.94
N VAL A 81 -4.26 -16.73 -2.19
CA VAL A 81 -4.85 -16.06 -3.36
C VAL A 81 -6.22 -16.67 -3.60
N LEU A 82 -7.27 -15.85 -3.57
CA LEU A 82 -8.64 -16.28 -3.79
C LEU A 82 -9.05 -16.24 -5.26
N GLU A 83 -8.70 -15.18 -5.95
CA GLU A 83 -8.98 -14.98 -7.36
C GLU A 83 -7.84 -14.19 -8.00
N SER A 84 -7.56 -14.48 -9.27
CA SER A 84 -6.55 -13.75 -10.03
C SER A 84 -6.91 -13.78 -11.50
N ASN A 85 -6.93 -12.62 -12.12
CA ASN A 85 -7.09 -12.49 -13.56
C ASN A 85 -6.16 -11.39 -14.08
N GLU A 86 -6.29 -10.99 -15.34
CA GLU A 86 -5.40 -10.02 -15.96
C GLU A 86 -5.38 -8.67 -15.24
N ASP A 87 -6.52 -8.21 -14.74
CA ASP A 87 -6.66 -6.87 -14.17
C ASP A 87 -6.82 -6.83 -12.66
N GLU A 88 -7.18 -7.96 -12.04
CA GLU A 88 -7.54 -7.97 -10.62
C GLU A 88 -6.93 -9.14 -9.89
N ILE A 89 -6.52 -8.90 -8.65
CA ILE A 89 -6.11 -9.94 -7.72
C ILE A 89 -6.88 -9.77 -6.42
N LYS A 90 -7.32 -10.90 -5.86
CA LYS A 90 -8.01 -10.95 -4.58
C LYS A 90 -7.31 -11.99 -3.72
N TYR A 91 -6.86 -11.57 -2.55
CA TYR A 91 -6.20 -12.48 -1.62
C TYR A 91 -6.70 -12.27 -0.20
N ALA A 92 -6.45 -13.25 0.64
CA ALA A 92 -6.84 -13.21 2.04
C ALA A 92 -5.64 -13.42 2.95
N ARG A 93 -5.68 -12.78 4.12
CA ARG A 93 -4.81 -13.05 5.25
C ARG A 93 -5.68 -13.62 6.36
N ILE A 94 -5.32 -14.80 6.87
CA ILE A 94 -6.17 -15.56 7.79
C ILE A 94 -5.39 -15.88 9.06
N TYR A 95 -5.96 -15.54 10.21
CA TYR A 95 -5.36 -15.83 11.51
C TYR A 95 -6.45 -16.17 12.53
N LEU A 96 -6.42 -17.39 13.06
CA LEU A 96 -7.36 -17.87 14.10
C LEU A 96 -8.82 -17.59 13.77
N GLY A 97 -9.22 -17.90 12.53
CA GLY A 97 -10.60 -17.75 12.07
C GLY A 97 -10.98 -16.34 11.62
N LYS A 98 -10.11 -15.37 11.78
CA LYS A 98 -10.32 -14.00 11.29
C LYS A 98 -9.70 -13.84 9.93
N LYS A 99 -10.37 -13.11 9.06
CA LYS A 99 -9.96 -12.91 7.68
C LYS A 99 -9.89 -11.44 7.32
N VAL A 100 -8.82 -11.06 6.63
CA VAL A 100 -8.75 -9.77 5.93
C VAL A 100 -8.68 -10.10 4.44
N ILE A 101 -9.58 -9.54 3.66
CA ILE A 101 -9.64 -9.76 2.21
C ILE A 101 -9.24 -8.48 1.51
N VAL A 102 -8.27 -8.60 0.61
CA VAL A 102 -7.74 -7.48 -0.17
C VAL A 102 -8.01 -7.74 -1.64
N THR A 103 -8.64 -6.78 -2.30
CA THR A 103 -8.89 -6.81 -3.74
C THR A 103 -8.18 -5.62 -4.36
N ILE A 104 -7.37 -5.87 -5.39
CA ILE A 104 -6.63 -4.83 -6.09
C ILE A 104 -6.94 -4.92 -7.57
N ASN A 105 -7.37 -3.79 -8.16
CA ASN A 105 -7.63 -3.68 -9.59
C ASN A 105 -6.61 -2.71 -10.21
N ARG A 106 -5.72 -3.25 -11.05
CA ARG A 106 -4.66 -2.46 -11.67
C ARG A 106 -5.14 -1.58 -12.80
N LYS A 107 -6.25 -1.94 -13.43
CA LYS A 107 -6.81 -1.17 -14.54
C LYS A 107 -7.52 0.08 -14.03
N GLU A 108 -8.33 -0.09 -12.99
CA GLU A 108 -9.07 1.01 -12.38
C GLU A 108 -8.25 1.76 -11.33
N LEU A 109 -7.07 1.23 -10.97
CA LEU A 109 -6.21 1.78 -9.92
C LEU A 109 -6.96 1.92 -8.60
N SER A 110 -7.68 0.86 -8.24
CA SER A 110 -8.51 0.84 -7.04
C SER A 110 -8.19 -0.36 -6.15
N TYR A 111 -8.59 -0.26 -4.91
CA TYR A 111 -8.43 -1.37 -3.96
C TYR A 111 -9.60 -1.38 -2.97
N ASN A 112 -9.80 -2.53 -2.36
CA ASN A 112 -10.77 -2.70 -1.30
C ASN A 112 -10.20 -3.65 -0.24
N ILE A 113 -10.36 -3.31 1.02
CA ILE A 113 -9.89 -4.12 2.15
C ILE A 113 -11.08 -4.32 3.08
N THR A 114 -11.43 -5.57 3.35
CA THR A 114 -12.54 -5.92 4.24
C THR A 114 -12.11 -6.92 5.29
N GLU A 115 -12.73 -6.88 6.46
CA GLU A 115 -12.55 -7.86 7.52
C GLU A 115 -13.80 -8.72 7.67
N GLU A 116 -13.56 -10.01 7.87
CA GLU A 116 -14.65 -10.97 8.11
C GLU A 116 -14.41 -11.80 9.36
#